data_b8b7d2bd58c77ebfc1a3ebfe810ceab6
#
_entry.id   b8b7d2bd58c77ebfc1a3ebfe810ceab6
#
_cell.length_a   1.000
_cell.length_b   1.000
_cell.length_c   1.000
_cell.angle_alpha   90.00
_cell.angle_beta   90.00
_cell.angle_gamma   90.00
#
_symmetry.space_group_name_H-M   'P 1'
#
loop_
_entity.id
_entity.type
_entity.pdbx_description
1 polymer ?
#
loop_
_entity_poly.entity_id
_entity_poly.type
_entity_poly.pdbx_seq_one_letter_code
_entity_poly.pdbx_strand_id
1 'polypeptide(L)'
;MANGGPVEHGYPHLETVRAAITALYRRLSYDTIQTFSSSVLPADVAFCDTDDLHLGAQRVARELVRHYRLPEARLIVGFREMQHAANVELTAGPEYFVELNDRFRTHRRDIGAALAHEIMHVYLHRLDLSFPGTRDNEILTDTATTYLGAGWLLLDAYREDSASSQKLGYLTPEEFGYVLAKRALVFHEDPSIWFTSPQAYEAYTRGMARARQDEQQPPLTAAGWAGRRRYARDRRHAPGPQPGVPYTFTPDGGGRLRVSFPCPTCHQRIRVPVRGRVRARCALCRTVLECDT
;
A
#
# COMPACT_ATOMS: atom_id res chain seq x y z
N MET A 1 9.40 14.13 1.87
CA MET A 1 10.80 14.24 1.44
C MET A 1 10.86 14.44 -0.06
N ALA A 2 11.44 15.50 -0.53
CA ALA A 2 11.93 15.59 -1.88
C ALA A 2 13.45 15.64 -1.76
N ASN A 3 14.08 14.51 -1.94
CA ASN A 3 15.52 14.47 -2.04
C ASN A 3 15.87 14.52 -3.53
N GLY A 4 16.67 15.52 -3.94
CA GLY A 4 17.26 15.59 -5.27
C GLY A 4 18.35 14.54 -5.52
N GLY A 5 18.20 13.35 -4.97
CA GLY A 5 19.01 12.18 -5.21
C GLY A 5 18.32 11.23 -6.20
N PRO A 6 19.07 10.26 -6.78
CA PRO A 6 18.48 9.28 -7.67
C PRO A 6 17.32 8.54 -6.99
N VAL A 7 16.20 8.38 -7.68
CA VAL A 7 15.05 7.63 -7.18
C VAL A 7 15.40 6.14 -7.15
N GLU A 8 15.14 5.50 -6.01
CA GLU A 8 15.28 4.05 -5.88
C GLU A 8 14.15 3.35 -6.65
N HIS A 9 14.48 2.29 -7.40
CA HIS A 9 13.55 1.52 -8.23
C HIS A 9 13.45 0.07 -7.80
N GLY A 10 12.46 -0.64 -8.33
CA GLY A 10 12.20 -2.04 -8.04
C GLY A 10 11.39 -2.23 -6.75
N TYR A 11 11.68 -3.30 -6.01
CA TYR A 11 10.88 -3.72 -4.85
C TYR A 11 11.75 -4.00 -3.60
N PRO A 12 12.61 -3.06 -3.17
CA PRO A 12 13.51 -3.29 -2.04
C PRO A 12 12.76 -3.46 -0.71
N HIS A 13 11.57 -2.88 -0.57
CA HIS A 13 10.76 -2.89 0.66
C HIS A 13 9.56 -3.82 0.61
N LEU A 14 9.48 -4.71 -0.40
CA LEU A 14 8.29 -5.53 -0.67
C LEU A 14 7.81 -6.33 0.54
N GLU A 15 8.70 -6.86 1.36
CA GLU A 15 8.31 -7.63 2.55
C GLU A 15 7.70 -6.72 3.64
N THR A 16 8.24 -5.51 3.83
CA THR A 16 7.66 -4.49 4.74
C THR A 16 6.28 -4.04 4.24
N VAL A 17 6.14 -3.81 2.92
CA VAL A 17 4.85 -3.50 2.28
C VAL A 17 3.82 -4.61 2.52
N ARG A 18 4.19 -5.87 2.33
CA ARG A 18 3.33 -7.03 2.57
C ARG A 18 2.94 -7.15 4.05
N ALA A 19 3.89 -6.90 4.95
CA ALA A 19 3.64 -6.86 6.39
C ALA A 19 2.67 -5.73 6.74
N ALA A 20 2.80 -4.55 6.12
CA ALA A 20 1.92 -3.40 6.31
C ALA A 20 0.47 -3.73 5.88
N ILE A 21 0.27 -4.33 4.69
CA ILE A 21 -1.06 -4.79 4.25
C ILE A 21 -1.65 -5.79 5.26
N THR A 22 -0.85 -6.74 5.74
CA THR A 22 -1.30 -7.70 6.76
C THR A 22 -1.71 -7.00 8.05
N ALA A 23 -0.92 -6.02 8.51
CA ALA A 23 -1.17 -5.26 9.73
C ALA A 23 -2.46 -4.42 9.63
N LEU A 24 -2.72 -3.81 8.46
CA LEU A 24 -3.97 -3.09 8.20
C LEU A 24 -5.18 -4.01 8.35
N TYR A 25 -5.18 -5.18 7.74
CA TYR A 25 -6.29 -6.15 7.89
C TYR A 25 -6.46 -6.65 9.32
N ARG A 26 -5.39 -6.78 10.08
CA ARG A 26 -5.45 -7.19 11.51
C ARG A 26 -6.03 -6.09 12.38
N ARG A 27 -5.68 -4.83 12.12
CA ARG A 27 -6.08 -3.70 12.94
C ARG A 27 -7.47 -3.17 12.60
N LEU A 28 -7.81 -3.11 11.29
CA LEU A 28 -9.05 -2.51 10.81
C LEU A 28 -10.20 -3.52 10.64
N SER A 29 -9.96 -4.80 10.65
CA SER A 29 -10.89 -5.84 10.20
C SER A 29 -11.21 -5.79 8.70
N TYR A 30 -11.76 -6.89 8.19
CA TYR A 30 -12.21 -6.98 6.80
C TYR A 30 -13.33 -5.97 6.50
N ASP A 31 -14.33 -5.89 7.37
CA ASP A 31 -15.51 -5.05 7.12
C ASP A 31 -15.15 -3.55 7.12
N THR A 32 -14.23 -3.12 7.98
CA THR A 32 -13.72 -1.75 7.96
C THR A 32 -12.93 -1.47 6.68
N ILE A 33 -12.08 -2.38 6.22
CA ILE A 33 -11.34 -2.21 4.96
C ILE A 33 -12.29 -2.09 3.77
N GLN A 34 -13.40 -2.84 3.75
CA GLN A 34 -14.42 -2.71 2.68
C GLN A 34 -15.06 -1.32 2.62
N THR A 35 -15.06 -0.56 3.70
CA THR A 35 -15.57 0.82 3.67
C THR A 35 -14.69 1.79 2.89
N PHE A 36 -13.45 1.39 2.56
CA PHE A 36 -12.50 2.12 1.70
C PHE A 36 -12.51 1.61 0.25
N SER A 37 -13.60 0.99 -0.20
CA SER A 37 -13.71 0.46 -1.57
C SER A 37 -13.58 1.52 -2.66
N SER A 38 -13.95 2.76 -2.40
CA SER A 38 -13.75 3.88 -3.31
C SER A 38 -12.49 4.67 -2.95
N SER A 39 -11.70 5.05 -3.94
CA SER A 39 -10.58 5.97 -3.75
C SER A 39 -11.05 7.42 -3.64
N VAL A 40 -10.16 8.27 -3.14
CA VAL A 40 -10.29 9.74 -3.26
C VAL A 40 -10.37 10.10 -4.74
N LEU A 41 -11.36 10.89 -5.12
CA LEU A 41 -11.53 11.30 -6.51
C LEU A 41 -10.66 12.52 -6.85
N PRO A 42 -10.21 12.67 -8.11
CA PRO A 42 -9.48 13.87 -8.52
C PRO A 42 -10.21 15.16 -8.21
N ALA A 43 -11.54 15.19 -8.38
CA ALA A 43 -12.37 16.35 -8.10
C ALA A 43 -12.36 16.76 -6.62
N ASP A 44 -12.19 15.82 -5.69
CA ASP A 44 -12.17 16.08 -4.25
C ASP A 44 -10.89 16.83 -3.83
N VAL A 45 -9.80 16.62 -4.55
CA VAL A 45 -8.45 17.15 -4.25
C VAL A 45 -7.94 18.11 -5.31
N ALA A 46 -8.74 18.43 -6.32
CA ALA A 46 -8.37 19.39 -7.37
C ALA A 46 -7.97 20.75 -6.76
N PHE A 47 -6.89 21.31 -7.26
CA PHE A 47 -6.35 22.58 -6.82
C PHE A 47 -6.12 23.46 -8.06
N CYS A 48 -6.87 24.56 -8.17
CA CYS A 48 -6.71 25.52 -9.25
C CYS A 48 -5.69 26.60 -8.88
N ASP A 49 -4.95 27.11 -9.85
CA ASP A 49 -3.99 28.20 -9.62
C ASP A 49 -4.66 29.49 -9.13
N THR A 50 -5.95 29.65 -9.45
CA THR A 50 -6.78 30.80 -9.00
C THR A 50 -7.35 30.63 -7.59
N ASP A 51 -7.28 29.42 -7.00
CA ASP A 51 -7.74 29.19 -5.64
C ASP A 51 -6.88 29.94 -4.63
N ASP A 52 -7.49 30.43 -3.56
CA ASP A 52 -6.73 30.86 -2.39
C ASP A 52 -5.95 29.65 -1.84
N LEU A 53 -4.65 29.79 -1.69
CA LEU A 53 -3.74 28.69 -1.34
C LEU A 53 -4.13 28.03 -0.02
N HIS A 54 -4.39 28.83 1.02
CA HIS A 54 -4.69 28.29 2.35
C HIS A 54 -6.08 27.67 2.40
N LEU A 55 -7.07 28.32 1.81
CA LEU A 55 -8.44 27.82 1.75
C LEU A 55 -8.51 26.53 0.91
N GLY A 56 -7.80 26.50 -0.21
CA GLY A 56 -7.71 25.30 -1.06
C GLY A 56 -7.06 24.12 -0.34
N ALA A 57 -5.90 24.33 0.30
CA ALA A 57 -5.22 23.30 1.07
C ALA A 57 -6.09 22.79 2.23
N GLN A 58 -6.78 23.72 2.94
CA GLN A 58 -7.69 23.37 4.03
C GLN A 58 -8.91 22.58 3.55
N ARG A 59 -9.43 22.86 2.33
CA ARG A 59 -10.49 22.08 1.69
C ARG A 59 -10.03 20.67 1.39
N VAL A 60 -8.88 20.51 0.75
CA VAL A 60 -8.30 19.19 0.43
C VAL A 60 -8.07 18.37 1.71
N ALA A 61 -7.51 18.99 2.76
CA ALA A 61 -7.31 18.31 4.04
C ALA A 61 -8.64 17.80 4.64
N ARG A 62 -9.71 18.60 4.56
CA ARG A 62 -11.05 18.19 5.03
C ARG A 62 -11.60 17.00 4.25
N GLU A 63 -11.42 16.96 2.93
CA GLU A 63 -11.87 15.84 2.11
C GLU A 63 -11.10 14.54 2.46
N LEU A 64 -9.79 14.63 2.69
CA LEU A 64 -8.97 13.51 3.13
C LEU A 64 -9.37 13.02 4.54
N VAL A 65 -9.65 13.93 5.48
CA VAL A 65 -10.18 13.58 6.81
C VAL A 65 -11.50 12.82 6.70
N ARG A 66 -12.38 13.30 5.82
CA ARG A 66 -13.67 12.63 5.56
C ARG A 66 -13.46 11.26 4.95
N HIS A 67 -12.58 11.15 3.96
CA HIS A 67 -12.24 9.89 3.29
C HIS A 67 -11.70 8.85 4.28
N TYR A 68 -10.73 9.24 5.12
CA TYR A 68 -10.15 8.36 6.14
C TYR A 68 -11.06 8.17 7.38
N ARG A 69 -12.24 8.82 7.38
CA ARG A 69 -13.21 8.68 8.47
C ARG A 69 -12.60 8.99 9.84
N LEU A 70 -11.86 10.08 9.91
CA LEU A 70 -11.28 10.59 11.15
C LEU A 70 -12.27 11.50 11.86
N PRO A 71 -13.16 10.97 12.73
CA PRO A 71 -14.14 11.80 13.42
C PRO A 71 -13.41 12.77 14.33
N GLU A 72 -13.94 14.00 14.44
CA GLU A 72 -13.45 15.04 15.36
C GLU A 72 -12.02 15.53 15.07
N ALA A 73 -11.32 15.00 14.04
CA ALA A 73 -10.02 15.53 13.65
C ALA A 73 -10.19 16.90 12.97
N ARG A 74 -9.60 17.91 13.58
CA ARG A 74 -9.47 19.24 12.98
C ARG A 74 -8.05 19.40 12.50
N LEU A 75 -7.89 19.68 11.21
CA LEU A 75 -6.58 19.89 10.60
C LEU A 75 -6.41 21.37 10.30
N ILE A 76 -5.31 21.92 10.73
CA ILE A 76 -4.88 23.30 10.43
C ILE A 76 -3.66 23.16 9.53
N VAL A 77 -3.79 23.63 8.27
CA VAL A 77 -2.72 23.54 7.28
C VAL A 77 -1.99 24.86 7.18
N GLY A 78 -0.68 24.81 7.38
CA GLY A 78 0.23 25.95 7.22
C GLY A 78 1.29 25.66 6.17
N PHE A 79 2.02 26.71 5.76
CA PHE A 79 3.16 26.62 4.85
C PHE A 79 4.39 27.18 5.52
N ARG A 80 5.50 26.43 5.45
CA ARG A 80 6.76 26.81 6.08
C ARG A 80 7.95 26.35 5.26
N GLU A 81 9.03 27.10 5.28
CA GLU A 81 10.30 26.64 4.75
C GLU A 81 10.85 25.49 5.62
N MET A 82 11.09 24.33 5.04
CA MET A 82 11.59 23.14 5.71
C MET A 82 12.33 22.20 4.75
N GLN A 83 13.11 21.27 5.31
CA GLN A 83 13.84 20.28 4.50
C GLN A 83 12.92 19.15 3.98
N HIS A 84 11.85 18.84 4.71
CA HIS A 84 10.88 17.80 4.35
C HIS A 84 9.75 18.36 3.49
N ALA A 85 8.98 17.47 2.86
CA ALA A 85 7.81 17.87 2.08
C ALA A 85 6.70 18.42 2.98
N ALA A 86 6.45 17.75 4.09
CA ALA A 86 5.47 18.15 5.08
C ALA A 86 5.82 17.58 6.46
N ASN A 87 5.08 17.96 7.47
CA ASN A 87 5.16 17.42 8.83
C ASN A 87 3.82 17.58 9.54
N VAL A 88 3.47 16.63 10.40
CA VAL A 88 2.30 16.70 11.26
C VAL A 88 2.65 16.54 12.73
N GLU A 89 2.08 17.39 13.59
CA GLU A 89 2.21 17.26 15.03
C GLU A 89 1.12 16.34 15.59
N LEU A 90 1.50 15.12 16.02
CA LEU A 90 0.59 14.08 16.46
C LEU A 90 0.08 14.23 17.89
N THR A 91 0.76 15.02 18.72
CA THR A 91 0.45 15.16 20.16
C THR A 91 -0.67 16.16 20.46
N ALA A 92 -1.02 16.99 19.50
CA ALA A 92 -1.97 18.10 19.66
C ALA A 92 -3.46 17.72 19.49
N GLY A 93 -3.77 16.43 19.23
CA GLY A 93 -5.14 16.00 18.95
C GLY A 93 -6.19 16.42 20.00
N PRO A 94 -7.43 16.70 19.58
CA PRO A 94 -8.05 16.44 18.27
C PRO A 94 -7.72 17.46 17.17
N GLU A 95 -7.04 18.56 17.50
CA GLU A 95 -6.52 19.53 16.53
C GLU A 95 -5.10 19.13 16.14
N TYR A 96 -4.84 19.00 14.84
CA TYR A 96 -3.55 18.63 14.30
C TYR A 96 -3.04 19.72 13.37
N PHE A 97 -1.78 20.09 13.54
CA PHE A 97 -1.12 21.07 12.69
C PHE A 97 -0.32 20.33 11.62
N VAL A 98 -0.63 20.59 10.36
CA VAL A 98 0.11 20.06 9.21
C VAL A 98 0.85 21.22 8.56
N GLU A 99 2.17 21.16 8.58
CA GLU A 99 3.03 22.11 7.91
C GLU A 99 3.47 21.56 6.56
N LEU A 100 3.14 22.25 5.47
CA LEU A 100 3.60 21.96 4.13
C LEU A 100 4.83 22.80 3.78
N ASN A 101 5.74 22.21 3.01
CA ASN A 101 6.91 22.94 2.52
C ASN A 101 6.48 24.10 1.59
N ASP A 102 7.12 25.25 1.72
CA ASP A 102 6.82 26.46 0.91
C ASP A 102 6.90 26.23 -0.60
N ARG A 103 7.63 25.22 -1.08
CA ARG A 103 7.62 24.84 -2.50
C ARG A 103 6.23 24.55 -3.05
N PHE A 104 5.30 24.07 -2.21
CA PHE A 104 3.92 23.79 -2.62
C PHE A 104 3.11 25.05 -2.94
N ARG A 105 3.61 26.24 -2.61
CA ARG A 105 3.01 27.51 -3.08
C ARG A 105 3.04 27.62 -4.61
N THR A 106 4.06 27.05 -5.23
CA THR A 106 4.22 27.00 -6.69
C THR A 106 3.88 25.64 -7.31
N HIS A 107 3.97 24.54 -6.54
CA HIS A 107 3.69 23.18 -7.00
C HIS A 107 2.39 22.66 -6.37
N ARG A 108 1.30 23.37 -6.57
CA ARG A 108 0.01 23.17 -5.89
C ARG A 108 -0.62 21.81 -6.14
N ARG A 109 -0.39 21.22 -7.32
CA ARG A 109 -0.95 19.91 -7.69
C ARG A 109 -0.51 18.76 -6.77
N ASP A 110 0.62 18.90 -6.07
CA ASP A 110 1.16 17.87 -5.19
C ASP A 110 0.72 18.04 -3.73
N ILE A 111 -0.03 19.10 -3.41
CA ILE A 111 -0.57 19.34 -2.06
C ILE A 111 -1.42 18.17 -1.58
N GLY A 112 -2.27 17.62 -2.46
CA GLY A 112 -3.11 16.47 -2.13
C GLY A 112 -2.30 15.25 -1.71
N ALA A 113 -1.19 14.98 -2.40
CA ALA A 113 -0.30 13.86 -2.09
C ALA A 113 0.40 14.05 -0.73
N ALA A 114 0.94 15.25 -0.48
CA ALA A 114 1.59 15.56 0.80
C ALA A 114 0.60 15.47 1.97
N LEU A 115 -0.59 16.06 1.82
CA LEU A 115 -1.64 16.00 2.84
C LEU A 115 -2.14 14.57 3.08
N ALA A 116 -2.29 13.75 2.03
CA ALA A 116 -2.73 12.36 2.18
C ALA A 116 -1.75 11.54 3.03
N HIS A 117 -0.44 11.77 2.85
CA HIS A 117 0.60 11.14 3.65
C HIS A 117 0.55 11.59 5.11
N GLU A 118 0.54 12.90 5.37
CA GLU A 118 0.55 13.44 6.74
C GLU A 118 -0.74 13.09 7.52
N ILE A 119 -1.90 13.12 6.87
CA ILE A 119 -3.15 12.73 7.51
C ILE A 119 -3.18 11.23 7.80
N MET A 120 -2.49 10.43 7.00
CA MET A 120 -2.34 8.99 7.29
C MET A 120 -1.52 8.75 8.56
N HIS A 121 -0.50 9.56 8.87
CA HIS A 121 0.17 9.48 10.17
C HIS A 121 -0.81 9.69 11.34
N VAL A 122 -1.73 10.66 11.22
CA VAL A 122 -2.79 10.87 12.22
C VAL A 122 -3.70 9.65 12.34
N TYR A 123 -4.08 9.06 11.18
CA TYR A 123 -4.93 7.88 11.16
C TYR A 123 -4.28 6.68 11.84
N LEU A 124 -3.03 6.39 11.49
CA LEU A 124 -2.27 5.28 12.06
C LEU A 124 -1.98 5.49 13.55
N HIS A 125 -1.66 6.72 13.96
CA HIS A 125 -1.49 7.08 15.36
C HIS A 125 -2.75 6.80 16.18
N ARG A 126 -3.93 7.20 15.70
CA ARG A 126 -5.21 6.91 16.37
C ARG A 126 -5.56 5.43 16.40
N LEU A 127 -5.05 4.66 15.45
CA LEU A 127 -5.20 3.21 15.43
C LEU A 127 -4.20 2.50 16.35
N ASP A 128 -3.25 3.20 16.95
CA ASP A 128 -2.11 2.59 17.66
C ASP A 128 -1.43 1.53 16.77
N LEU A 129 -1.18 1.88 15.52
CA LEU A 129 -0.52 1.04 14.53
C LEU A 129 0.76 1.70 14.03
N SER A 130 1.88 1.13 14.40
CA SER A 130 3.20 1.59 14.00
C SER A 130 4.15 0.43 13.76
N PHE A 131 5.20 0.67 12.98
CA PHE A 131 6.31 -0.26 12.81
C PHE A 131 7.57 0.26 13.53
N PRO A 132 8.45 -0.65 13.97
CA PRO A 132 9.70 -0.24 14.62
C PRO A 132 10.62 0.47 13.63
N GLY A 133 11.18 1.60 14.09
CA GLY A 133 12.08 2.42 13.28
C GLY A 133 11.37 3.34 12.29
N THR A 134 12.01 4.48 12.01
CA THR A 134 11.42 5.54 11.19
C THR A 134 11.12 5.07 9.77
N ARG A 135 12.07 4.40 9.10
CA ARG A 135 11.91 3.99 7.70
C ARG A 135 10.74 3.02 7.51
N ASP A 136 10.64 1.99 8.34
CA ASP A 136 9.57 1.00 8.21
C ASP A 136 8.20 1.59 8.56
N ASN A 137 8.16 2.54 9.50
CA ASN A 137 6.95 3.27 9.83
C ASN A 137 6.48 4.18 8.69
N GLU A 138 7.40 4.82 7.98
CA GLU A 138 7.09 5.60 6.78
C GLU A 138 6.58 4.70 5.63
N ILE A 139 7.18 3.52 5.44
CA ILE A 139 6.70 2.50 4.48
C ILE A 139 5.29 2.03 4.85
N LEU A 140 4.99 1.85 6.14
CA LEU A 140 3.66 1.54 6.62
C LEU A 140 2.68 2.68 6.26
N THR A 141 3.07 3.94 6.47
CA THR A 141 2.25 5.12 6.18
C THR A 141 1.93 5.21 4.68
N ASP A 142 2.93 5.10 3.81
CA ASP A 142 2.73 5.10 2.36
C ASP A 142 1.87 3.93 1.90
N THR A 143 2.10 2.73 2.45
CA THR A 143 1.30 1.54 2.13
C THR A 143 -0.15 1.73 2.56
N ALA A 144 -0.39 2.28 3.75
CA ALA A 144 -1.73 2.54 4.26
C ALA A 144 -2.45 3.62 3.41
N THR A 145 -1.78 4.74 3.13
CA THR A 145 -2.28 5.80 2.25
C THR A 145 -2.73 5.23 0.91
N THR A 146 -1.89 4.36 0.33
CA THR A 146 -2.12 3.76 -0.97
C THR A 146 -3.24 2.74 -0.93
N TYR A 147 -3.21 1.83 0.04
CA TYR A 147 -4.18 0.75 0.13
C TYR A 147 -5.58 1.26 0.52
N LEU A 148 -5.67 2.34 1.31
CA LEU A 148 -6.93 2.94 1.73
C LEU A 148 -7.46 4.01 0.76
N GLY A 149 -6.85 4.19 -0.43
CA GLY A 149 -7.49 4.85 -1.56
C GLY A 149 -6.99 6.25 -1.93
N ALA A 150 -5.88 6.74 -1.35
CA ALA A 150 -5.29 8.03 -1.75
C ALA A 150 -3.90 7.89 -2.42
N GLY A 151 -3.40 6.67 -2.61
CA GLY A 151 -2.04 6.45 -3.08
C GLY A 151 -1.80 6.79 -4.55
N TRP A 152 -2.84 6.89 -5.37
CA TRP A 152 -2.68 7.35 -6.74
C TRP A 152 -2.13 8.79 -6.78
N LEU A 153 -2.45 9.62 -5.77
CA LEU A 153 -1.88 10.96 -5.62
C LEU A 153 -0.36 10.93 -5.45
N LEU A 154 0.13 10.03 -4.58
CA LEU A 154 1.57 9.88 -4.33
C LEU A 154 2.30 9.36 -5.57
N LEU A 155 1.72 8.39 -6.27
CA LEU A 155 2.32 7.85 -7.49
C LEU A 155 2.28 8.87 -8.63
N ASP A 156 1.20 9.63 -8.80
CA ASP A 156 1.10 10.66 -9.84
C ASP A 156 1.98 11.90 -9.55
N ALA A 157 2.39 12.09 -8.29
CA ALA A 157 3.38 13.09 -7.92
C ALA A 157 4.83 12.70 -8.28
N TYR A 158 5.07 11.43 -8.69
CA TYR A 158 6.38 10.99 -9.16
C TYR A 158 6.65 11.52 -10.56
N ARG A 159 7.78 12.17 -10.72
CA ARG A 159 8.31 12.70 -11.98
C ARG A 159 9.81 12.55 -11.99
N GLU A 160 10.32 12.08 -13.10
CA GLU A 160 11.76 11.93 -13.33
C GLU A 160 12.06 12.28 -14.78
N ASP A 161 13.04 13.14 -14.98
CA ASP A 161 13.61 13.48 -16.27
C ASP A 161 15.15 13.39 -16.22
N SER A 162 15.82 13.72 -17.30
CA SER A 162 17.29 13.63 -17.39
C SER A 162 18.04 14.58 -16.42
N ALA A 163 17.38 15.59 -15.88
CA ALA A 163 17.99 16.64 -15.07
C ALA A 163 17.46 16.67 -13.63
N SER A 164 16.26 16.14 -13.40
CA SER A 164 15.60 16.22 -12.10
C SER A 164 14.76 14.98 -11.79
N SER A 165 14.63 14.69 -10.50
CA SER A 165 13.70 13.69 -10.01
C SER A 165 12.90 14.24 -8.82
N GLN A 166 11.60 13.97 -8.82
CA GLN A 166 10.71 14.32 -7.72
C GLN A 166 9.87 13.12 -7.34
N LYS A 167 9.89 12.79 -6.07
CA LYS A 167 9.06 11.74 -5.47
C LYS A 167 8.57 12.20 -4.09
N LEU A 168 7.33 11.87 -3.77
CA LEU A 168 6.78 11.99 -2.42
C LEU A 168 6.68 10.59 -1.80
N GLY A 169 6.95 10.48 -0.50
CA GLY A 169 6.95 9.23 0.23
C GLY A 169 8.24 8.40 0.11
N TYR A 170 8.23 7.24 0.74
CA TYR A 170 9.38 6.35 0.91
C TYR A 170 9.34 5.14 -0.02
N LEU A 171 8.16 4.71 -0.47
CA LEU A 171 8.03 3.62 -1.43
C LEU A 171 8.66 4.00 -2.77
N THR A 172 9.20 3.00 -3.47
CA THR A 172 9.58 3.18 -4.88
C THR A 172 8.32 3.37 -5.75
N PRO A 173 8.44 3.94 -6.96
CA PRO A 173 7.30 4.03 -7.86
C PRO A 173 6.65 2.66 -8.13
N GLU A 174 7.47 1.61 -8.29
CA GLU A 174 7.00 0.24 -8.52
C GLU A 174 6.28 -0.35 -7.30
N GLU A 175 6.71 0.00 -6.08
CA GLU A 175 6.05 -0.43 -4.84
C GLU A 175 4.71 0.29 -4.65
N PHE A 176 4.62 1.60 -4.93
CA PHE A 176 3.33 2.29 -5.01
C PHE A 176 2.40 1.63 -6.03
N GLY A 177 2.93 1.35 -7.24
CA GLY A 177 2.20 0.62 -8.27
C GLY A 177 1.73 -0.75 -7.82
N TYR A 178 2.55 -1.49 -7.07
CA TYR A 178 2.18 -2.79 -6.51
C TYR A 178 1.03 -2.67 -5.48
N VAL A 179 1.08 -1.72 -4.55
CA VAL A 179 0.03 -1.54 -3.54
C VAL A 179 -1.28 -1.10 -4.20
N LEU A 180 -1.23 -0.18 -5.18
CA LEU A 180 -2.39 0.21 -5.99
C LEU A 180 -2.98 -0.99 -6.74
N ALA A 181 -2.13 -1.83 -7.34
CA ALA A 181 -2.57 -3.05 -8.02
C ALA A 181 -3.23 -4.05 -7.06
N LYS A 182 -2.68 -4.22 -5.84
CA LYS A 182 -3.31 -5.07 -4.81
C LYS A 182 -4.69 -4.55 -4.44
N ARG A 183 -4.83 -3.23 -4.30
CA ARG A 183 -6.12 -2.58 -4.07
C ARG A 183 -7.08 -2.80 -5.26
N ALA A 184 -6.62 -2.55 -6.48
CA ALA A 184 -7.40 -2.72 -7.71
C ALA A 184 -7.97 -4.13 -7.86
N LEU A 185 -7.18 -5.16 -7.55
CA LEU A 185 -7.60 -6.56 -7.57
C LEU A 185 -8.68 -6.89 -6.51
N VAL A 186 -8.67 -6.18 -5.38
CA VAL A 186 -9.64 -6.40 -4.29
C VAL A 186 -10.95 -5.66 -4.52
N PHE A 187 -10.87 -4.41 -4.97
CA PHE A 187 -12.04 -3.52 -5.08
C PHE A 187 -12.56 -3.34 -6.52
N HIS A 188 -11.89 -3.97 -7.50
CA HIS A 188 -12.24 -3.86 -8.92
C HIS A 188 -12.24 -2.41 -9.44
N GLU A 189 -11.30 -1.60 -8.92
CA GLU A 189 -11.11 -0.20 -9.28
C GLU A 189 -9.87 -0.07 -10.19
N ASP A 190 -9.93 0.80 -11.21
CA ASP A 190 -8.77 1.11 -12.04
C ASP A 190 -8.27 2.54 -11.77
N PRO A 191 -7.23 2.71 -10.95
CA PRO A 191 -6.70 4.03 -10.65
C PRO A 191 -5.92 4.66 -11.81
N SER A 192 -5.59 3.88 -12.85
CA SER A 192 -4.77 4.36 -13.97
C SER A 192 -5.45 5.46 -14.79
N ILE A 193 -6.78 5.53 -14.74
CA ILE A 193 -7.58 6.57 -15.41
C ILE A 193 -7.34 7.98 -14.82
N TRP A 194 -6.74 8.08 -13.64
CA TRP A 194 -6.47 9.35 -12.97
C TRP A 194 -5.03 9.82 -13.12
N PHE A 195 -4.14 8.98 -13.66
CA PHE A 195 -2.75 9.35 -13.82
C PHE A 195 -2.57 10.41 -14.91
N THR A 196 -1.82 11.44 -14.58
CA THR A 196 -1.39 12.50 -15.50
C THR A 196 0.07 12.29 -15.95
N SER A 197 0.82 11.43 -15.23
CA SER A 197 2.22 11.10 -15.46
C SER A 197 2.35 9.75 -16.19
N PRO A 198 3.05 9.69 -17.35
CA PRO A 198 3.38 8.41 -18.00
C PRO A 198 4.18 7.48 -17.09
N GLN A 199 5.08 8.04 -16.27
CA GLN A 199 5.90 7.26 -15.31
C GLN A 199 5.03 6.58 -14.26
N ALA A 200 3.95 7.25 -13.79
CA ALA A 200 3.00 6.65 -12.85
C ALA A 200 2.27 5.45 -13.49
N TYR A 201 1.86 5.60 -14.76
CA TYR A 201 1.23 4.51 -15.50
C TYR A 201 2.17 3.31 -15.68
N GLU A 202 3.43 3.56 -16.05
CA GLU A 202 4.43 2.49 -16.19
C GLU A 202 4.69 1.78 -14.85
N ALA A 203 4.86 2.53 -13.77
CA ALA A 203 5.09 1.99 -12.44
C ALA A 203 3.88 1.14 -11.97
N TYR A 204 2.67 1.61 -12.22
CA TYR A 204 1.45 0.85 -11.95
C TYR A 204 1.38 -0.46 -12.76
N THR A 205 1.73 -0.41 -14.04
CA THR A 205 1.76 -1.60 -14.90
C THR A 205 2.75 -2.65 -14.39
N ARG A 206 3.95 -2.22 -13.97
CA ARG A 206 4.96 -3.11 -13.34
C ARG A 206 4.44 -3.67 -12.02
N GLY A 207 3.81 -2.81 -11.20
CA GLY A 207 3.18 -3.20 -9.94
C GLY A 207 2.07 -4.22 -10.14
N MET A 208 1.21 -4.06 -11.15
CA MET A 208 0.16 -5.03 -11.50
C MET A 208 0.73 -6.38 -11.90
N ALA A 209 1.79 -6.39 -12.73
CA ALA A 209 2.48 -7.64 -13.09
C ALA A 209 3.02 -8.35 -11.83
N ARG A 210 3.60 -7.60 -10.89
CA ARG A 210 4.12 -8.12 -9.62
C ARG A 210 3.00 -8.63 -8.71
N ALA A 211 1.86 -7.92 -8.61
CA ALA A 211 0.72 -8.32 -7.81
C ALA A 211 0.09 -9.63 -8.32
N ARG A 212 -0.03 -9.78 -9.64
CA ARG A 212 -0.52 -11.03 -10.28
C ARG A 212 0.41 -12.22 -10.05
N GLN A 213 1.71 -12.01 -9.89
CA GLN A 213 2.64 -13.09 -9.53
C GLN A 213 2.30 -13.70 -8.15
N ASP A 214 1.79 -12.91 -7.21
CA ASP A 214 1.36 -13.43 -5.90
C ASP A 214 0.16 -14.39 -6.05
N GLU A 215 -0.75 -14.14 -7.00
CA GLU A 215 -1.88 -15.00 -7.30
C GLU A 215 -1.50 -16.30 -8.03
N GLN A 216 -0.31 -16.31 -8.65
CA GLN A 216 0.23 -17.43 -9.40
C GLN A 216 1.22 -18.28 -8.61
N GLN A 217 1.31 -18.11 -7.30
CA GLN A 217 2.21 -18.89 -6.45
C GLN A 217 1.58 -20.23 -6.03
N PRO A 218 2.34 -21.36 -6.09
CA PRO A 218 1.87 -22.60 -5.52
C PRO A 218 1.59 -22.46 -4.00
N PRO A 219 0.57 -23.16 -3.47
CA PRO A 219 -0.25 -24.19 -4.09
C PRO A 219 -1.50 -23.69 -4.81
N LEU A 220 -1.60 -22.39 -5.16
CA LEU A 220 -2.79 -21.87 -5.85
C LEU A 220 -2.95 -22.53 -7.24
N THR A 221 -4.20 -22.80 -7.63
CA THR A 221 -4.50 -23.43 -8.92
C THR A 221 -4.08 -22.58 -10.12
N ALA A 222 -3.95 -21.26 -9.95
CA ALA A 222 -3.43 -20.34 -10.95
C ALA A 222 -1.91 -20.40 -11.14
N ALA A 223 -1.18 -21.20 -10.34
CA ALA A 223 0.27 -21.31 -10.43
C ALA A 223 0.72 -21.79 -11.82
N GLY A 224 1.78 -21.16 -12.35
CA GLY A 224 2.37 -21.54 -13.62
C GLY A 224 3.04 -22.93 -13.58
N TRP A 225 3.22 -23.53 -14.75
CA TRP A 225 3.76 -24.91 -14.90
C TRP A 225 5.08 -25.14 -14.14
N ALA A 226 6.04 -24.23 -14.25
CA ALA A 226 7.33 -24.35 -13.57
C ALA A 226 7.18 -24.35 -12.04
N GLY A 227 6.34 -23.47 -11.50
CA GLY A 227 6.01 -23.40 -10.07
C GLY A 227 5.35 -24.68 -9.58
N ARG A 228 4.36 -25.21 -10.32
CA ARG A 228 3.70 -26.49 -10.00
C ARG A 228 4.67 -27.66 -10.02
N ARG A 229 5.56 -27.73 -11.02
CA ARG A 229 6.57 -28.80 -11.11
C ARG A 229 7.53 -28.77 -9.92
N ARG A 230 8.00 -27.56 -9.54
CA ARG A 230 8.83 -27.39 -8.34
C ARG A 230 8.06 -27.82 -7.09
N TYR A 231 6.84 -27.32 -6.91
CA TYR A 231 5.98 -27.67 -5.78
C TYR A 231 5.76 -29.17 -5.65
N ALA A 232 5.44 -29.88 -6.76
CA ALA A 232 5.24 -31.33 -6.76
C ALA A 232 6.50 -32.11 -6.35
N ARG A 233 7.70 -31.63 -6.74
CA ARG A 233 8.97 -32.21 -6.29
C ARG A 233 9.19 -31.96 -4.79
N ASP A 234 9.01 -30.72 -4.34
CA ASP A 234 9.25 -30.31 -2.95
C ASP A 234 8.27 -31.01 -2.00
N ARG A 235 7.03 -31.23 -2.43
CA ARG A 235 6.02 -32.02 -1.68
C ARG A 235 6.49 -33.44 -1.35
N ARG A 236 7.21 -34.09 -2.27
CA ARG A 236 7.71 -35.47 -2.05
C ARG A 236 8.81 -35.55 -0.99
N HIS A 237 9.60 -34.49 -0.87
CA HIS A 237 10.75 -34.44 0.02
C HIS A 237 10.47 -33.65 1.30
N ALA A 238 9.33 -32.92 1.34
CA ALA A 238 8.92 -32.03 2.43
C ALA A 238 10.10 -31.21 3.02
N PRO A 239 10.86 -30.50 2.18
CA PRO A 239 11.99 -29.72 2.65
C PRO A 239 11.51 -28.62 3.61
N GLY A 240 12.35 -28.27 4.58
CA GLY A 240 12.13 -27.11 5.44
C GLY A 240 12.03 -25.79 4.66
N PRO A 241 11.89 -24.65 5.36
CA PRO A 241 11.84 -23.34 4.72
C PRO A 241 13.04 -23.12 3.79
N GLN A 242 12.79 -22.64 2.57
CA GLN A 242 13.84 -22.33 1.60
C GLN A 242 13.74 -20.86 1.17
N PRO A 243 14.87 -20.15 1.01
CA PRO A 243 14.88 -18.79 0.49
C PRO A 243 14.19 -18.70 -0.88
N GLY A 244 13.35 -17.68 -1.07
CA GLY A 244 12.61 -17.45 -2.32
C GLY A 244 11.49 -18.43 -2.63
N VAL A 245 11.16 -19.37 -1.71
CA VAL A 245 10.01 -20.26 -1.81
C VAL A 245 8.89 -19.75 -0.90
N PRO A 246 7.70 -19.42 -1.43
CA PRO A 246 6.65 -18.82 -0.63
C PRO A 246 5.92 -19.83 0.28
N TYR A 247 6.10 -21.13 0.07
CA TYR A 247 5.43 -22.18 0.82
C TYR A 247 6.40 -23.01 1.68
N THR A 248 5.86 -23.64 2.71
CA THR A 248 6.60 -24.54 3.61
C THR A 248 5.73 -25.74 3.97
N PHE A 249 6.31 -26.93 3.93
CA PHE A 249 5.63 -28.15 4.36
C PHE A 249 5.94 -28.45 5.82
N THR A 250 4.92 -28.84 6.59
CA THR A 250 5.07 -29.24 7.99
C THR A 250 4.12 -30.40 8.30
N PRO A 251 4.54 -31.43 9.04
CA PRO A 251 3.61 -32.43 9.55
C PRO A 251 2.64 -31.80 10.57
N ASP A 252 1.43 -32.31 10.66
CA ASP A 252 0.54 -32.03 11.79
C ASP A 252 0.80 -33.05 12.93
N GLY A 253 0.10 -32.90 14.06
CA GLY A 253 0.25 -33.80 15.22
C GLY A 253 -0.09 -35.28 14.94
N GLY A 254 -0.71 -35.57 13.81
CA GLY A 254 -1.04 -36.94 13.33
C GLY A 254 -0.14 -37.43 12.20
N GLY A 255 0.97 -36.73 11.92
CA GLY A 255 1.90 -37.07 10.84
C GLY A 255 1.41 -36.73 9.42
N ARG A 256 0.24 -36.12 9.28
CA ARG A 256 -0.28 -35.70 7.96
C ARG A 256 0.39 -34.40 7.52
N LEU A 257 0.77 -34.36 6.24
CA LEU A 257 1.45 -33.20 5.68
C LEU A 257 0.49 -32.01 5.50
N ARG A 258 0.94 -30.84 5.89
CA ARG A 258 0.30 -29.54 5.64
C ARG A 258 1.24 -28.64 4.90
N VAL A 259 0.69 -27.73 4.07
CA VAL A 259 1.43 -26.66 3.42
C VAL A 259 0.98 -25.33 3.98
N SER A 260 1.95 -24.47 4.32
CA SER A 260 1.76 -23.08 4.74
C SER A 260 2.26 -22.16 3.65
N PHE A 261 1.45 -21.16 3.27
CA PHE A 261 1.77 -20.18 2.22
C PHE A 261 1.08 -18.84 2.50
N PRO A 262 1.56 -17.69 1.95
CA PRO A 262 0.90 -16.41 2.13
C PRO A 262 -0.39 -16.32 1.30
N CYS A 263 -1.41 -15.69 1.87
CA CYS A 263 -2.59 -15.28 1.13
C CYS A 263 -2.20 -14.28 0.04
N PRO A 264 -2.58 -14.44 -1.22
CA PRO A 264 -2.22 -13.49 -2.27
C PRO A 264 -2.84 -12.10 -2.06
N THR A 265 -3.90 -11.97 -1.27
CA THR A 265 -4.58 -10.70 -1.01
C THR A 265 -3.94 -9.92 0.15
N CYS A 266 -3.85 -10.52 1.33
CA CYS A 266 -3.44 -9.81 2.56
C CYS A 266 -2.13 -10.32 3.17
N HIS A 267 -1.45 -11.26 2.53
CA HIS A 267 -0.19 -11.89 2.93
C HIS A 267 -0.20 -12.64 4.28
N GLN A 268 -1.37 -12.74 4.94
CA GLN A 268 -1.52 -13.64 6.09
C GLN A 268 -1.16 -15.06 5.70
N ARG A 269 -0.31 -15.74 6.49
CA ARG A 269 0.00 -17.14 6.24
C ARG A 269 -1.21 -18.02 6.48
N ILE A 270 -1.53 -18.84 5.48
CA ILE A 270 -2.60 -19.82 5.48
C ILE A 270 -1.97 -21.21 5.56
N ARG A 271 -2.61 -22.12 6.28
CA ARG A 271 -2.17 -23.51 6.43
C ARG A 271 -3.28 -24.45 6.03
N VAL A 272 -3.04 -25.27 5.02
CA VAL A 272 -4.01 -26.23 4.48
C VAL A 272 -3.45 -27.65 4.45
N PRO A 273 -4.30 -28.70 4.52
CA PRO A 273 -3.84 -30.08 4.40
C PRO A 273 -3.39 -30.37 2.95
N VAL A 274 -2.36 -31.20 2.80
CA VAL A 274 -1.89 -31.72 1.52
C VAL A 274 -2.71 -32.96 1.15
N ARG A 275 -3.74 -32.78 0.31
CA ARG A 275 -4.66 -33.84 -0.11
C ARG A 275 -5.29 -33.63 -1.50
N GLY A 276 -4.56 -32.96 -2.40
CA GLY A 276 -5.04 -32.63 -3.73
C GLY A 276 -5.80 -31.30 -3.76
N ARG A 277 -6.91 -31.21 -4.48
CA ARG A 277 -7.67 -29.96 -4.59
C ARG A 277 -8.39 -29.65 -3.29
N VAL A 278 -8.14 -28.44 -2.77
CA VAL A 278 -8.78 -27.93 -1.57
C VAL A 278 -9.21 -26.48 -1.80
N ARG A 279 -10.36 -26.13 -1.24
CA ARG A 279 -10.84 -24.76 -1.18
C ARG A 279 -10.57 -24.21 0.21
N ALA A 280 -9.80 -23.11 0.30
CA ALA A 280 -9.46 -22.47 1.56
C ALA A 280 -10.01 -21.06 1.60
N ARG A 281 -10.41 -20.59 2.78
CA ARG A 281 -10.81 -19.21 3.02
C ARG A 281 -9.81 -18.55 3.96
N CYS A 282 -9.26 -17.41 3.57
CA CYS A 282 -8.41 -16.65 4.46
C CYS A 282 -9.23 -16.10 5.63
N ALA A 283 -8.80 -16.38 6.85
CA ALA A 283 -9.52 -15.93 8.05
C ALA A 283 -9.46 -14.39 8.21
N LEU A 284 -8.44 -13.74 7.62
CA LEU A 284 -8.21 -12.31 7.80
C LEU A 284 -8.95 -11.46 6.74
N CYS A 285 -8.73 -11.71 5.44
CA CYS A 285 -9.34 -10.94 4.35
C CYS A 285 -10.54 -11.62 3.68
N ARG A 286 -10.94 -12.79 4.17
CA ARG A 286 -12.06 -13.60 3.67
C ARG A 286 -11.95 -14.07 2.22
N THR A 287 -10.83 -13.80 1.53
CA THR A 287 -10.59 -14.29 0.16
C THR A 287 -10.66 -15.81 0.12
N VAL A 288 -11.39 -16.32 -0.86
CA VAL A 288 -11.50 -17.76 -1.14
C VAL A 288 -10.41 -18.16 -2.13
N LEU A 289 -9.68 -19.19 -1.81
CA LEU A 289 -8.51 -19.67 -2.55
C LEU A 289 -8.74 -21.11 -3.02
N GLU A 290 -8.56 -21.33 -4.30
CA GLU A 290 -8.54 -22.66 -4.89
C GLU A 290 -7.07 -23.15 -4.92
N CYS A 291 -6.80 -24.24 -4.21
CA CYS A 291 -5.46 -24.78 -4.05
C CYS A 291 -5.35 -26.18 -4.62
N ASP A 292 -4.23 -26.48 -5.26
CA ASP A 292 -3.82 -27.82 -5.68
C ASP A 292 -2.62 -28.23 -4.83
N THR A 293 -2.92 -28.93 -3.70
CA THR A 293 -1.95 -29.23 -2.65
C THR A 293 -1.28 -30.60 -2.77
#